data_8a5d99a213a8ab08057d9e12ada6df13
#
_entry.id   8a5d99a213a8ab08057d9e12ada6df13
#
_cell.length_a   1.000
_cell.length_b   1.000
_cell.length_c   1.000
_cell.angle_alpha   90.00
_cell.angle_beta   90.00
_cell.angle_gamma   90.00
#
_symmetry.space_group_name_H-M   'P 1'
#
loop_
_entity.id
_entity.type
_entity.pdbx_description
1 polymer ?
#
loop_
_entity_poly.entity_id
_entity_poly.type
_entity_poly.pdbx_seq_one_letter_code
_entity_poly.pdbx_strand_id
1 'polypeptide(L)'
;MTDTATETRSVVIEREIEFPPEKIWRALTQPHLIEAWLMKNNFNPVVGHGFNLRADWGVVDCKVLAIEPNKTLSYTWGVFDLESVVTWTLNPSSTGTHLLMEQSGFRPDQQQAHQGANYGWQGFFAALEQVLARID
;
A
#
# COMPACT_ATOMS: atom_id res chain seq x y z
N MET A 1 -31.47 -14.95 0.45
CA MET A 1 -30.71 -14.64 1.65
C MET A 1 -29.36 -14.04 1.30
N THR A 2 -28.98 -13.01 1.99
CA THR A 2 -27.68 -12.40 1.76
C THR A 2 -26.59 -13.26 2.38
N ASP A 3 -25.56 -13.52 1.63
CA ASP A 3 -24.41 -14.25 2.12
C ASP A 3 -23.37 -13.26 2.64
N THR A 4 -23.46 -12.94 3.94
CA THR A 4 -22.53 -12.00 4.56
C THR A 4 -21.13 -12.58 4.72
N ALA A 5 -20.99 -13.90 4.61
CA ALA A 5 -19.66 -14.54 4.74
C ALA A 5 -18.74 -14.18 3.57
N THR A 6 -19.29 -13.77 2.44
CA THR A 6 -18.48 -13.37 1.29
C THR A 6 -18.20 -11.87 1.23
N GLU A 7 -18.83 -11.09 2.12
CA GLU A 7 -18.55 -9.67 2.17
C GLU A 7 -17.17 -9.41 2.77
N THR A 8 -16.46 -8.48 2.17
CA THR A 8 -15.16 -8.07 2.68
C THR A 8 -15.16 -6.58 3.01
N ARG A 9 -14.21 -6.21 3.85
CA ARG A 9 -14.02 -4.82 4.24
C ARG A 9 -12.69 -4.31 3.71
N SER A 10 -12.56 -3.00 3.66
CA SER A 10 -11.34 -2.34 3.20
C SER A 10 -10.84 -1.35 4.24
N VAL A 11 -9.55 -1.09 4.17
CA VAL A 11 -8.94 0.07 4.80
C VAL A 11 -8.69 1.07 3.67
N VAL A 12 -9.18 2.30 3.84
CA VAL A 12 -9.00 3.36 2.84
C VAL A 12 -8.38 4.57 3.52
N ILE A 13 -7.28 5.05 2.96
CA ILE A 13 -6.61 6.24 3.47
C ILE A 13 -6.36 7.18 2.30
N GLU A 14 -6.72 8.44 2.46
CA GLU A 14 -6.52 9.48 1.46
C GLU A 14 -5.73 10.62 2.08
N ARG A 15 -4.81 11.18 1.29
CA ARG A 15 -4.01 12.34 1.71
C ARG A 15 -3.77 13.26 0.52
N GLU A 16 -3.89 14.54 0.77
CA GLU A 16 -3.39 15.53 -0.17
C GLU A 16 -1.92 15.76 0.15
N ILE A 17 -1.05 15.49 -0.83
CA ILE A 17 0.40 15.55 -0.64
C ILE A 17 0.98 16.62 -1.56
N GLU A 18 1.79 17.51 -1.00
CA GLU A 18 2.34 18.67 -1.72
C GLU A 18 3.58 18.32 -2.54
N PHE A 19 3.51 17.19 -3.27
CA PHE A 19 4.58 16.74 -4.16
C PHE A 19 3.94 16.16 -5.43
N PRO A 20 4.65 16.24 -6.58
CA PRO A 20 4.09 15.73 -7.82
C PRO A 20 4.01 14.20 -7.82
N PRO A 21 3.12 13.62 -8.65
CA PRO A 21 2.96 12.17 -8.70
C PRO A 21 4.25 11.40 -8.97
N GLU A 22 5.14 11.92 -9.81
CA GLU A 22 6.39 11.26 -10.15
C GLU A 22 7.26 11.04 -8.92
N LYS A 23 7.27 11.99 -8.01
CA LYS A 23 8.05 11.87 -6.78
C LYS A 23 7.48 10.80 -5.86
N ILE A 24 6.16 10.80 -5.71
CA ILE A 24 5.48 9.80 -4.89
C ILE A 24 5.66 8.42 -5.51
N TRP A 25 5.57 8.32 -6.82
CA TRP A 25 5.77 7.07 -7.55
C TRP A 25 7.13 6.45 -7.26
N ARG A 26 8.17 7.26 -7.21
CA ARG A 26 9.50 6.77 -6.86
C ARG A 26 9.52 6.16 -5.47
N ALA A 27 8.89 6.81 -4.51
CA ALA A 27 8.84 6.31 -3.14
C ALA A 27 8.05 4.99 -3.03
N LEU A 28 7.09 4.77 -3.93
CA LEU A 28 6.27 3.56 -3.94
C LEU A 28 6.92 2.41 -4.71
N THR A 29 7.92 2.67 -5.56
CA THR A 29 8.42 1.66 -6.50
C THR A 29 9.92 1.40 -6.43
N GLN A 30 10.69 2.24 -5.78
CA GLN A 30 12.13 2.01 -5.63
C GLN A 30 12.40 1.30 -4.30
N PRO A 31 13.03 0.11 -4.34
CA PRO A 31 13.18 -0.71 -3.12
C PRO A 31 13.79 0.00 -1.93
N HIS A 32 14.85 0.80 -2.14
CA HIS A 32 15.49 1.49 -1.04
C HIS A 32 14.60 2.58 -0.42
N LEU A 33 13.69 3.16 -1.22
CA LEU A 33 12.73 4.13 -0.69
C LEU A 33 11.58 3.43 0.02
N ILE A 34 11.09 2.31 -0.53
CA ILE A 34 10.05 1.50 0.13
C ILE A 34 10.55 1.06 1.51
N GLU A 35 11.81 0.67 1.62
CA GLU A 35 12.38 0.25 2.89
C GLU A 35 12.35 1.39 3.92
N ALA A 36 12.50 2.62 3.46
CA ALA A 36 12.58 3.79 4.35
C ALA A 36 11.24 4.13 5.00
N TRP A 37 10.11 3.78 4.37
CA TRP A 37 8.80 4.12 4.95
C TRP A 37 7.93 2.89 5.24
N LEU A 38 8.22 1.75 4.64
CA LEU A 38 7.37 0.56 4.79
C LEU A 38 8.15 -0.60 5.42
N MET A 39 8.94 -1.33 4.64
CA MET A 39 9.69 -2.51 5.10
C MET A 39 10.80 -2.85 4.12
N LYS A 40 11.75 -3.65 4.58
CA LYS A 40 12.72 -4.27 3.67
C LYS A 40 12.00 -5.09 2.63
N ASN A 41 12.49 -5.08 1.39
CA ASN A 41 11.74 -5.68 0.29
C ASN A 41 12.66 -6.05 -0.88
N ASN A 42 12.09 -6.85 -1.78
CA ASN A 42 12.70 -7.15 -3.07
C ASN A 42 11.75 -6.80 -4.21
N PHE A 43 11.07 -5.69 -4.08
CA PHE A 43 10.11 -5.20 -5.07
C PHE A 43 10.76 -4.99 -6.44
N ASN A 44 10.03 -5.33 -7.48
CA ASN A 44 10.39 -5.06 -8.87
C ASN A 44 9.11 -4.67 -9.62
N PRO A 45 9.08 -3.53 -10.32
CA PRO A 45 7.85 -3.03 -10.95
C PRO A 45 7.52 -3.77 -12.25
N VAL A 46 7.24 -5.06 -12.13
CA VAL A 46 6.85 -5.92 -13.24
C VAL A 46 5.59 -6.69 -12.84
N VAL A 47 4.54 -6.57 -13.64
CA VAL A 47 3.29 -7.29 -13.40
C VAL A 47 3.57 -8.79 -13.35
N GLY A 48 3.03 -9.45 -12.34
CA GLY A 48 3.23 -10.87 -12.11
C GLY A 48 4.43 -11.21 -11.25
N HIS A 49 5.29 -10.23 -10.95
CA HIS A 49 6.47 -10.45 -10.12
C HIS A 49 6.07 -10.67 -8.66
N GLY A 50 6.55 -11.78 -8.07
CA GLY A 50 6.38 -12.04 -6.65
C GLY A 50 7.47 -11.36 -5.85
N PHE A 51 7.12 -10.70 -4.78
CA PHE A 51 8.07 -10.08 -3.88
C PHE A 51 7.58 -10.23 -2.45
N ASN A 52 8.43 -9.87 -1.50
CA ASN A 52 8.01 -9.87 -0.11
C ASN A 52 8.48 -8.61 0.61
N LEU A 53 7.73 -8.31 1.67
CA LEU A 53 8.06 -7.26 2.62
C LEU A 53 8.45 -7.95 3.92
N ARG A 54 9.55 -7.52 4.53
CA ARG A 54 10.10 -8.21 5.70
C ARG A 54 10.27 -7.24 6.86
N ALA A 55 9.75 -7.65 8.00
CA ALA A 55 9.89 -6.93 9.25
C ALA A 55 10.24 -7.93 10.36
N ASP A 56 10.53 -7.42 11.55
CA ASP A 56 10.92 -8.28 12.68
C ASP A 56 9.81 -9.26 13.07
N TRP A 57 8.54 -8.87 12.85
CA TRP A 57 7.40 -9.71 13.22
C TRP A 57 7.04 -10.75 12.16
N GLY A 58 7.60 -10.66 10.96
CA GLY A 58 7.30 -11.65 9.91
C GLY A 58 7.46 -11.11 8.50
N VAL A 59 6.83 -11.81 7.57
CA VAL A 59 6.95 -11.56 6.14
C VAL A 59 5.57 -11.40 5.53
N VAL A 60 5.42 -10.40 4.65
CA VAL A 60 4.23 -10.21 3.82
C VAL A 60 4.55 -10.70 2.42
N ASP A 61 3.77 -11.65 1.91
CA ASP A 61 3.94 -12.15 0.55
C ASP A 61 3.09 -11.33 -0.41
N CYS A 62 3.70 -10.89 -1.49
CA CYS A 62 3.07 -9.99 -2.44
C CYS A 62 3.30 -10.43 -3.88
N LYS A 63 2.38 -10.02 -4.75
CA LYS A 63 2.50 -10.22 -6.19
C LYS A 63 1.98 -8.97 -6.88
N VAL A 64 2.75 -8.43 -7.81
CA VAL A 64 2.33 -7.22 -8.54
C VAL A 64 1.18 -7.57 -9.49
N LEU A 65 0.08 -6.85 -9.36
CA LEU A 65 -1.12 -7.07 -10.16
C LEU A 65 -1.27 -6.05 -11.28
N ALA A 66 -0.95 -4.79 -11.02
CA ALA A 66 -1.15 -3.72 -11.98
C ALA A 66 -0.12 -2.62 -11.78
N ILE A 67 0.38 -2.09 -12.88
CA ILE A 67 1.29 -0.94 -12.86
C ILE A 67 0.87 0.00 -13.98
N GLU A 68 0.54 1.22 -13.60
CA GLU A 68 0.35 2.32 -14.54
C GLU A 68 1.19 3.48 -14.00
N PRO A 69 2.35 3.75 -14.60
CA PRO A 69 3.32 4.70 -14.02
C PRO A 69 2.68 6.04 -13.66
N ASN A 70 2.99 6.49 -12.46
CA ASN A 70 2.51 7.76 -11.88
C ASN A 70 1.00 7.82 -11.65
N LYS A 71 0.28 6.69 -11.78
CA LYS A 71 -1.17 6.65 -11.60
C LYS A 71 -1.64 5.55 -10.68
N THR A 72 -1.28 4.28 -10.96
CA THR A 72 -1.82 3.14 -10.23
C THR A 72 -0.76 2.08 -10.00
N LEU A 73 -0.72 1.59 -8.78
CA LEU A 73 0.09 0.44 -8.40
C LEU A 73 -0.77 -0.46 -7.53
N SER A 74 -0.86 -1.74 -7.90
CA SER A 74 -1.64 -2.70 -7.13
C SER A 74 -0.86 -3.99 -6.96
N TYR A 75 -0.91 -4.55 -5.75
CA TYR A 75 -0.26 -5.82 -5.45
C TYR A 75 -1.01 -6.55 -4.35
N THR A 76 -0.85 -7.87 -4.32
CA THR A 76 -1.45 -8.66 -3.24
C THR A 76 -0.66 -8.44 -1.94
N TRP A 77 -1.33 -8.67 -0.84
CA TRP A 77 -0.75 -8.52 0.50
C TRP A 77 -1.23 -9.68 1.34
N GLY A 78 -0.38 -10.71 1.44
CA GLY A 78 -0.71 -11.93 2.17
C GLY A 78 0.13 -12.06 3.42
N VAL A 79 -0.51 -12.12 4.58
CA VAL A 79 0.18 -12.28 5.86
C VAL A 79 -0.72 -13.07 6.80
N PHE A 80 -0.15 -14.12 7.41
CA PHE A 80 -0.92 -15.04 8.25
C PHE A 80 -2.10 -15.62 7.45
N ASP A 81 -3.32 -15.47 7.94
CA ASP A 81 -4.52 -15.94 7.22
C ASP A 81 -5.22 -14.84 6.42
N LEU A 82 -4.59 -13.67 6.32
CA LEU A 82 -5.14 -12.56 5.56
C LEU A 82 -4.64 -12.61 4.12
N GLU A 83 -5.58 -12.60 3.17
CA GLU A 83 -5.29 -12.42 1.75
C GLU A 83 -6.01 -11.16 1.30
N SER A 84 -5.23 -10.16 0.94
CA SER A 84 -5.78 -8.85 0.60
C SER A 84 -5.05 -8.27 -0.62
N VAL A 85 -5.57 -7.14 -1.11
CA VAL A 85 -4.98 -6.42 -2.23
C VAL A 85 -4.81 -4.97 -1.81
N VAL A 86 -3.60 -4.44 -2.03
CA VAL A 86 -3.29 -3.03 -1.79
C VAL A 86 -3.26 -2.32 -3.14
N THR A 87 -4.01 -1.24 -3.26
CA THR A 87 -4.05 -0.43 -4.47
C THR A 87 -3.74 1.02 -4.13
N TRP A 88 -2.77 1.57 -4.84
CA TRP A 88 -2.37 2.97 -4.74
C TRP A 88 -2.87 3.71 -5.98
N THR A 89 -3.53 4.85 -5.78
CA THR A 89 -4.00 5.69 -6.86
C THR A 89 -3.47 7.12 -6.65
N LEU A 90 -2.84 7.66 -7.69
CA LEU A 90 -2.24 8.98 -7.65
C LEU A 90 -2.98 9.86 -8.65
N ASN A 91 -3.61 10.92 -8.15
CA ASN A 91 -4.33 11.88 -8.99
C ASN A 91 -3.67 13.25 -8.84
N PRO A 92 -3.17 13.86 -9.93
CA PRO A 92 -2.62 15.20 -9.84
C PRO A 92 -3.65 16.17 -9.30
N SER A 93 -3.19 17.08 -8.44
CA SER A 93 -4.05 18.11 -7.87
C SER A 93 -3.39 19.47 -8.02
N SER A 94 -4.11 20.52 -7.66
CA SER A 94 -3.59 21.89 -7.77
C SER A 94 -2.37 22.15 -6.87
N THR A 95 -2.22 21.38 -5.79
CA THR A 95 -1.12 21.55 -4.84
C THR A 95 -0.09 20.42 -4.90
N GLY A 96 -0.36 19.36 -5.68
CA GLY A 96 0.55 18.23 -5.79
C GLY A 96 -0.17 16.98 -6.23
N THR A 97 -0.48 16.08 -5.30
CA THR A 97 -1.12 14.81 -5.61
C THR A 97 -2.15 14.44 -4.55
N HIS A 98 -3.32 14.02 -5.01
CA HIS A 98 -4.26 13.33 -4.15
C HIS A 98 -3.90 11.86 -4.16
N LEU A 99 -3.41 11.35 -3.03
CA LEU A 99 -2.96 9.97 -2.89
C LEU A 99 -4.00 9.15 -2.16
N LEU A 100 -4.43 8.07 -2.80
CA LEU A 100 -5.41 7.15 -2.25
C LEU A 100 -4.77 5.77 -2.10
N MET A 101 -4.91 5.16 -0.94
CA MET A 101 -4.53 3.76 -0.72
C MET A 101 -5.75 2.99 -0.24
N GLU A 102 -5.98 1.83 -0.86
CA GLU A 102 -7.03 0.93 -0.41
C GLU A 102 -6.45 -0.46 -0.22
N GLN A 103 -6.66 -1.04 0.97
CA GLN A 103 -6.37 -2.46 1.20
C GLN A 103 -7.70 -3.17 1.36
N SER A 104 -8.04 -4.03 0.41
CA SER A 104 -9.32 -4.72 0.36
C SER A 104 -9.15 -6.21 0.59
N GLY A 105 -10.22 -6.87 1.06
CA GLY A 105 -10.23 -8.32 1.24
C GLY A 105 -10.29 -8.79 2.69
N PHE A 106 -10.50 -7.90 3.65
CA PHE A 106 -10.65 -8.32 5.06
C PHE A 106 -12.01 -9.01 5.22
N ARG A 107 -11.98 -10.25 5.69
CA ARG A 107 -13.21 -10.99 5.96
C ARG A 107 -13.87 -10.46 7.22
N PRO A 108 -15.19 -10.67 7.39
CA PRO A 108 -15.89 -10.25 8.62
C PRO A 108 -15.31 -10.82 9.90
N ASP A 109 -14.70 -12.02 9.85
CA ASP A 109 -14.08 -12.65 11.00
C ASP A 109 -12.65 -12.16 11.27
N GLN A 110 -12.17 -11.19 10.50
CA GLN A 110 -10.82 -10.61 10.63
C GLN A 110 -10.86 -9.20 11.17
N GLN A 111 -11.74 -8.92 12.10
CA GLN A 111 -11.91 -7.57 12.63
C GLN A 111 -10.64 -7.01 13.25
N GLN A 112 -9.89 -7.84 13.97
CA GLN A 112 -8.65 -7.39 14.60
C GLN A 112 -7.59 -7.05 13.55
N ALA A 113 -7.50 -7.85 12.49
CA ALA A 113 -6.57 -7.58 11.41
C ALA A 113 -6.94 -6.28 10.70
N HIS A 114 -8.23 -6.04 10.50
CA HIS A 114 -8.72 -4.82 9.88
C HIS A 114 -8.36 -3.58 10.72
N GLN A 115 -8.59 -3.65 12.02
CA GLN A 115 -8.28 -2.54 12.92
C GLN A 115 -6.78 -2.30 13.00
N GLY A 116 -5.99 -3.37 13.08
CA GLY A 116 -4.54 -3.28 13.11
C GLY A 116 -3.97 -2.67 11.84
N ALA A 117 -4.52 -3.05 10.69
CA ALA A 117 -4.10 -2.49 9.41
C ALA A 117 -4.42 -1.01 9.33
N ASN A 118 -5.61 -0.62 9.77
CA ASN A 118 -5.99 0.79 9.76
C ASN A 118 -5.02 1.63 10.62
N TYR A 119 -4.66 1.12 11.77
CA TYR A 119 -3.70 1.78 12.64
C TYR A 119 -2.29 1.80 12.01
N GLY A 120 -1.85 0.66 11.48
CA GLY A 120 -0.52 0.53 10.90
C GLY A 120 -0.31 1.43 9.69
N TRP A 121 -1.31 1.55 8.83
CA TRP A 121 -1.21 2.40 7.64
C TRP A 121 -1.09 3.88 8.00
N GLN A 122 -1.67 4.33 9.10
CA GLN A 122 -1.48 5.71 9.55
C GLN A 122 0.01 5.99 9.81
N GLY A 123 0.70 5.05 10.44
CA GLY A 123 2.14 5.18 10.70
C GLY A 123 2.96 5.12 9.41
N PHE A 124 2.61 4.23 8.49
CA PHE A 124 3.29 4.14 7.21
C PHE A 124 3.13 5.42 6.39
N PHE A 125 1.93 6.01 6.38
CA PHE A 125 1.72 7.28 5.69
C PHE A 125 2.55 8.39 6.29
N ALA A 126 2.64 8.47 7.61
CA ALA A 126 3.49 9.47 8.26
C ALA A 126 4.95 9.30 7.86
N ALA A 127 5.43 8.06 7.81
CA ALA A 127 6.81 7.77 7.38
C ALA A 127 7.01 8.10 5.90
N LEU A 128 6.02 7.79 5.06
CA LEU A 128 6.08 8.12 3.64
C LEU A 128 6.20 9.62 3.42
N GLU A 129 5.43 10.42 4.14
CA GLU A 129 5.51 11.88 4.01
C GLU A 129 6.87 12.39 4.44
N GLN A 130 7.49 11.79 5.47
CA GLN A 130 8.83 12.17 5.89
C GLN A 130 9.88 11.82 4.82
N VAL A 131 9.74 10.66 4.17
CA VAL A 131 10.65 10.28 3.09
C VAL A 131 10.53 11.28 1.93
N LEU A 132 9.30 11.61 1.56
CA LEU A 132 9.05 12.55 0.46
C LEU A 132 9.65 13.93 0.75
N ALA A 133 9.66 14.35 2.00
CA ALA A 133 10.23 15.64 2.38
C ALA A 133 11.77 15.64 2.31
N ARG A 134 12.41 14.47 2.32
CA ARG A 134 13.88 14.35 2.32
C ARG A 134 14.48 14.05 0.95
N ILE A 135 13.73 13.46 0.03
CA ILE A 135 14.25 13.12 -1.29
C ILE A 135 14.03 14.25 -2.28
N ASP A 136 14.82 14.23 -3.36
CA ASP A 136 14.74 15.26 -4.40
C ASP A 136 13.64 14.99 -5.41
#